data_abe71fe3d431fb84e749f79b5931caa3
#
_entry.id   abe71fe3d431fb84e749f79b5931caa3
#
_cell.length_a   1.000
_cell.length_b   1.000
_cell.length_c   1.000
_cell.angle_alpha   90.00
_cell.angle_beta   90.00
_cell.angle_gamma   90.00
#
_symmetry.space_group_name_H-M   'P 1'
#
loop_
_entity.id
_entity.type
_entity.pdbx_description
1 polymer ?
#
loop_
_entity_poly.entity_id
_entity_poly.type
_entity_poly.pdbx_seq_one_letter_code
_entity_poly.pdbx_strand_id
1 'polypeptide(L)'
;YFYIDYESYASPAPLEGAGYFHVQWRRENPTVGWGEEYNALQPDHAAEWRDKMFFGGDPRSLNRSNRDNYCILEATGDGIYCGAHLDIDIFERQKNEWFGEGDDMIFIDGEPWPPSLHGTGTEDWCNTAFGPSEEYTAPYHGILLYSGSPDCKWWRQQSIYRYHIEDPIRFRKSIHVSIEHGHANKLANDYSSTAYYYLAEPAAGGPPLPPVEQRLPRP
;
A
#
# COMPACT_ATOMS: atom_id res chain seq x y z
N TYR A 1 -3.00 -19.86 1.51
CA TYR A 1 -2.61 -20.60 2.71
C TYR A 1 -1.82 -19.69 3.62
N PHE A 2 -1.96 -19.86 4.93
CA PHE A 2 -1.17 -19.14 5.93
C PHE A 2 -0.89 -20.03 7.11
N TYR A 3 0.15 -19.72 7.88
CA TYR A 3 0.49 -20.35 9.14
C TYR A 3 0.44 -19.32 10.24
N ILE A 4 -0.02 -19.72 11.41
CA ILE A 4 0.05 -18.93 12.63
C ILE A 4 0.73 -19.80 13.70
N ASP A 5 1.97 -19.45 14.01
CA ASP A 5 2.72 -20.06 15.09
C ASP A 5 2.47 -19.28 16.38
N TYR A 6 2.25 -19.98 17.48
CA TYR A 6 2.00 -19.32 18.77
C TYR A 6 2.57 -20.15 19.92
N GLU A 7 2.83 -19.46 21.01
CA GLU A 7 3.20 -20.08 22.28
C GLU A 7 2.13 -19.80 23.33
N SER A 8 1.94 -20.76 24.25
CA SER A 8 1.06 -20.61 25.40
C SER A 8 1.89 -20.60 26.67
N TYR A 9 1.66 -19.64 27.54
CA TYR A 9 2.36 -19.49 28.81
C TYR A 9 1.48 -19.95 29.97
N ALA A 10 2.09 -20.58 30.95
CA ALA A 10 1.39 -21.05 32.18
C ALA A 10 0.96 -19.90 33.11
N SER A 11 1.53 -18.69 32.90
CA SER A 11 1.16 -17.47 33.63
C SER A 11 1.21 -16.25 32.70
N PRO A 12 0.52 -15.17 33.00
CA PRO A 12 0.55 -13.95 32.17
C PRO A 12 1.86 -13.16 32.27
N ALA A 13 2.74 -13.44 33.22
CA ALA A 13 3.95 -12.65 33.46
C ALA A 13 4.86 -12.46 32.22
N PRO A 14 5.07 -13.45 31.34
CA PRO A 14 5.84 -13.25 30.10
C PRO A 14 5.17 -12.30 29.09
N LEU A 15 3.88 -12.02 29.26
CA LEU A 15 3.10 -11.14 28.39
C LEU A 15 2.93 -9.72 28.95
N GLU A 16 3.53 -9.42 30.08
CA GLU A 16 3.48 -8.08 30.66
C GLU A 16 4.08 -7.07 29.70
N GLY A 17 3.29 -6.07 29.30
CA GLY A 17 3.68 -5.06 28.31
C GLY A 17 3.62 -5.51 26.84
N ALA A 18 3.18 -6.73 26.55
CA ALA A 18 2.93 -7.15 25.19
C ALA A 18 1.65 -6.53 24.64
N GLY A 19 1.69 -6.14 23.36
CA GLY A 19 0.50 -5.66 22.65
C GLY A 19 -0.32 -6.81 22.06
N TYR A 20 -1.56 -6.53 21.73
CA TYR A 20 -2.46 -7.42 21.02
C TYR A 20 -2.20 -7.37 19.53
N PHE A 21 -1.93 -8.51 18.92
CA PHE A 21 -1.69 -8.61 17.47
C PHE A 21 -2.99 -8.42 16.70
N HIS A 22 -2.93 -7.58 15.66
CA HIS A 22 -4.03 -7.29 14.76
C HIS A 22 -3.57 -7.41 13.31
N VAL A 23 -4.51 -7.79 12.47
CA VAL A 23 -4.35 -7.84 11.01
C VAL A 23 -5.53 -7.12 10.37
N GLN A 24 -5.25 -6.26 9.41
CA GLN A 24 -6.28 -5.58 8.63
C GLN A 24 -6.07 -5.84 7.14
N TRP A 25 -7.05 -6.47 6.49
CA TRP A 25 -7.08 -6.64 5.06
C TRP A 25 -8.01 -5.62 4.42
N ARG A 26 -7.56 -5.02 3.31
CA ARG A 26 -8.32 -4.06 2.51
C ARG A 26 -8.19 -4.36 1.03
N ARG A 27 -9.13 -3.89 0.23
CA ARG A 27 -9.08 -3.92 -1.24
C ARG A 27 -9.91 -2.80 -1.83
N GLU A 28 -9.40 -2.18 -2.86
CA GLU A 28 -10.11 -1.29 -3.78
C GLU A 28 -9.93 -1.80 -5.21
N ASN A 29 -11.05 -2.07 -5.87
CA ASN A 29 -11.06 -2.62 -7.22
C ASN A 29 -12.24 -2.05 -8.03
N PRO A 30 -11.98 -1.03 -8.87
CA PRO A 30 -10.73 -0.29 -9.00
C PRO A 30 -10.54 0.77 -7.89
N THR A 31 -9.30 1.22 -7.69
CA THR A 31 -9.02 2.49 -7.04
C THR A 31 -9.58 3.66 -7.87
N VAL A 32 -9.77 4.82 -7.25
CA VAL A 32 -10.35 5.99 -7.93
C VAL A 32 -9.25 6.81 -8.60
N GLY A 33 -9.06 6.61 -9.92
CA GLY A 33 -8.11 7.39 -10.72
C GLY A 33 -8.66 8.73 -11.21
N TRP A 34 -7.89 9.40 -12.06
CA TRP A 34 -8.26 10.74 -12.60
C TRP A 34 -9.35 10.72 -13.68
N GLY A 35 -9.74 9.55 -14.18
CA GLY A 35 -10.77 9.37 -15.18
C GLY A 35 -10.36 8.45 -16.34
N GLU A 36 -11.31 8.10 -17.19
CA GLU A 36 -11.12 7.12 -18.26
C GLU A 36 -10.03 7.55 -19.27
N GLU A 37 -9.93 8.84 -19.57
CA GLU A 37 -8.91 9.38 -20.46
C GLU A 37 -7.48 9.14 -19.96
N TYR A 38 -7.31 8.93 -18.65
CA TYR A 38 -6.04 8.67 -17.99
C TYR A 38 -5.78 7.19 -17.78
N ASN A 39 -6.82 6.39 -17.83
CA ASN A 39 -6.74 4.94 -17.70
C ASN A 39 -6.67 4.23 -19.05
N ALA A 40 -6.87 4.95 -20.15
CA ALA A 40 -6.74 4.39 -21.48
C ALA A 40 -5.28 4.43 -21.94
N LEU A 41 -4.85 3.34 -22.57
CA LEU A 41 -3.59 3.28 -23.30
C LEU A 41 -3.57 4.31 -24.44
N GLN A 42 -2.80 5.33 -24.24
CA GLN A 42 -2.52 6.32 -25.27
C GLN A 42 -1.00 6.37 -25.47
N PRO A 43 -0.43 5.58 -26.38
CA PRO A 43 1.02 5.53 -26.60
C PRO A 43 1.64 6.89 -26.91
N ASP A 44 0.86 7.79 -27.48
CA ASP A 44 1.33 9.08 -27.98
C ASP A 44 1.26 10.23 -26.94
N HIS A 45 0.69 9.97 -25.78
CA HIS A 45 0.54 11.00 -24.73
C HIS A 45 1.67 11.07 -23.69
N ALA A 46 2.68 10.19 -23.80
CA ALA A 46 3.72 10.08 -22.76
C ALA A 46 4.48 11.39 -22.47
N ALA A 47 4.74 12.21 -23.47
CA ALA A 47 5.42 13.48 -23.28
C ALA A 47 4.51 14.58 -22.68
N GLU A 48 3.29 14.71 -23.20
CA GLU A 48 2.28 15.64 -22.68
C GLU A 48 1.89 15.29 -21.24
N TRP A 49 1.80 14.01 -20.95
CA TRP A 49 1.54 13.47 -19.63
C TRP A 49 2.64 13.78 -18.63
N ARG A 50 3.90 13.61 -19.03
CA ARG A 50 5.04 13.91 -18.18
C ARG A 50 5.03 15.36 -17.74
N ASP A 51 4.80 16.29 -18.67
CA ASP A 51 4.73 17.70 -18.36
C ASP A 51 3.57 18.07 -17.44
N LYS A 52 2.40 17.46 -17.64
CA LYS A 52 1.25 17.65 -16.76
C LYS A 52 1.43 17.04 -15.38
N MET A 53 2.04 15.86 -15.30
CA MET A 53 2.22 15.18 -14.03
C MET A 53 3.36 15.76 -13.19
N PHE A 54 4.55 15.81 -13.76
CA PHE A 54 5.75 16.13 -12.98
C PHE A 54 6.04 17.62 -12.86
N PHE A 55 5.47 18.46 -13.73
CA PHE A 55 5.74 19.91 -13.73
C PHE A 55 4.54 20.75 -13.31
N GLY A 56 3.52 20.14 -12.70
CA GLY A 56 2.39 20.85 -12.12
C GLY A 56 1.44 21.47 -13.15
N GLY A 57 1.43 20.98 -14.38
CA GLY A 57 0.50 21.43 -15.43
C GLY A 57 -0.96 21.06 -15.16
N ASP A 58 -1.21 20.02 -14.36
CA ASP A 58 -2.52 19.64 -13.86
C ASP A 58 -2.58 19.86 -12.35
N PRO A 59 -3.57 20.58 -11.80
CA PRO A 59 -3.70 20.79 -10.35
C PRO A 59 -3.79 19.51 -9.54
N ARG A 60 -4.28 18.41 -10.12
CA ARG A 60 -4.36 17.08 -9.48
C ARG A 60 -2.99 16.48 -9.24
N SER A 61 -1.97 16.86 -10.01
CA SER A 61 -0.59 16.39 -9.83
C SER A 61 0.06 16.85 -8.52
N LEU A 62 -0.59 17.77 -7.81
CA LEU A 62 -0.15 18.29 -6.52
C LEU A 62 -0.96 17.66 -5.39
N ASN A 63 -1.05 16.32 -5.31
CA ASN A 63 -1.77 15.66 -4.24
C ASN A 63 -1.30 16.17 -2.86
N ARG A 64 -2.11 17.04 -2.24
CA ARG A 64 -1.82 17.67 -0.94
C ARG A 64 -2.69 17.09 0.18
N SER A 65 -3.15 15.88 0.00
CA SER A 65 -3.94 15.16 0.98
C SER A 65 -3.79 13.65 0.73
N ASN A 66 -4.22 12.86 1.67
CA ASN A 66 -4.31 11.40 1.51
C ASN A 66 -5.73 10.93 1.20
N ARG A 67 -6.63 11.85 0.80
CA ARG A 67 -8.07 11.55 0.69
C ARG A 67 -8.36 10.46 -0.32
N ASP A 68 -7.70 10.52 -1.46
CA ASP A 68 -7.94 9.62 -2.59
C ASP A 68 -6.86 8.52 -2.68
N ASN A 69 -5.95 8.46 -1.69
CA ASN A 69 -4.95 7.41 -1.60
C ASN A 69 -5.61 6.08 -1.21
N TYR A 70 -5.06 4.99 -1.70
CA TYR A 70 -5.40 3.66 -1.21
C TYR A 70 -5.02 3.53 0.27
N CYS A 71 -6.00 3.21 1.11
CA CYS A 71 -5.78 3.05 2.55
C CYS A 71 -5.26 1.65 2.87
N ILE A 72 -4.03 1.55 3.36
CA ILE A 72 -3.42 0.30 3.83
C ILE A 72 -3.85 -0.02 5.26
N LEU A 73 -3.80 0.96 6.16
CA LEU A 73 -4.16 0.81 7.57
C LEU A 73 -4.82 2.07 8.11
N GLU A 74 -5.87 1.89 8.87
CA GLU A 74 -6.42 2.89 9.76
C GLU A 74 -6.68 2.24 11.12
N ALA A 75 -6.01 2.74 12.17
CA ALA A 75 -6.14 2.22 13.53
C ALA A 75 -6.13 3.35 14.56
N THR A 76 -6.84 3.12 15.66
CA THR A 76 -6.93 4.02 16.80
C THR A 76 -6.45 3.30 18.06
N GLY A 77 -5.74 4.00 18.93
CA GLY A 77 -5.18 3.46 20.18
C GLY A 77 -3.68 3.72 20.29
N ASP A 78 -3.05 3.17 21.31
CA ASP A 78 -1.61 3.14 21.47
C ASP A 78 -1.07 1.85 20.86
N GLY A 79 -0.13 1.95 19.92
CA GLY A 79 0.32 0.78 19.20
C GLY A 79 1.57 0.95 18.35
N ILE A 80 1.85 -0.10 17.58
CA ILE A 80 2.94 -0.13 16.63
C ILE A 80 2.48 -0.75 15.30
N TYR A 81 2.83 -0.13 14.19
CA TYR A 81 2.67 -0.68 12.85
C TYR A 81 3.93 -1.43 12.45
N CYS A 82 3.75 -2.69 12.06
CA CYS A 82 4.85 -3.61 11.73
C CYS A 82 5.03 -3.81 10.23
N GLY A 83 4.22 -3.17 9.40
CA GLY A 83 4.34 -3.28 7.96
C GLY A 83 3.14 -3.90 7.27
N ALA A 84 3.25 -4.07 5.99
CA ALA A 84 2.19 -4.61 5.15
C ALA A 84 2.69 -5.46 3.99
N HIS A 85 1.77 -6.26 3.51
CA HIS A 85 1.78 -6.89 2.21
C HIS A 85 0.88 -6.07 1.29
N LEU A 86 1.34 -5.73 0.11
CA LEU A 86 0.63 -4.95 -0.90
C LEU A 86 0.61 -5.71 -2.21
N ASP A 87 -0.58 -5.91 -2.73
CA ASP A 87 -0.81 -6.51 -4.05
C ASP A 87 -1.37 -5.45 -4.99
N ILE A 88 -0.76 -5.34 -6.16
CA ILE A 88 -1.15 -4.41 -7.22
C ILE A 88 -1.40 -5.23 -8.48
N ASP A 89 -2.58 -5.12 -9.06
CA ASP A 89 -2.90 -5.73 -10.34
C ASP A 89 -3.29 -4.65 -11.36
N ILE A 90 -2.33 -4.36 -12.24
CA ILE A 90 -2.48 -3.35 -13.28
C ILE A 90 -3.43 -3.86 -14.35
N PHE A 91 -4.47 -3.09 -14.65
CA PHE A 91 -5.47 -3.45 -15.62
C PHE A 91 -4.90 -3.53 -17.04
N GLU A 92 -5.42 -4.45 -17.84
CA GLU A 92 -4.98 -4.67 -19.22
C GLU A 92 -5.01 -3.39 -20.07
N ARG A 93 -5.99 -2.53 -19.85
CA ARG A 93 -6.12 -1.23 -20.53
C ARG A 93 -4.93 -0.29 -20.31
N GLN A 94 -4.20 -0.46 -19.21
CA GLN A 94 -3.03 0.38 -18.87
C GLN A 94 -1.72 -0.25 -19.32
N LYS A 95 -1.70 -1.53 -19.65
CA LYS A 95 -0.51 -2.29 -20.05
C LYS A 95 0.73 -1.99 -19.19
N ASN A 96 1.64 -1.20 -19.71
CA ASN A 96 2.92 -0.91 -19.07
C ASN A 96 2.94 0.45 -18.36
N GLU A 97 1.79 0.92 -17.87
CA GLU A 97 1.74 2.17 -17.12
C GLU A 97 2.42 2.01 -15.76
N TRP A 98 3.32 2.94 -15.46
CA TRP A 98 4.12 2.91 -14.25
C TRP A 98 3.30 3.35 -13.03
N PHE A 99 3.17 2.47 -12.05
CA PHE A 99 2.46 2.72 -10.79
C PHE A 99 3.38 3.24 -9.68
N GLY A 100 4.69 3.10 -9.84
CA GLY A 100 5.67 3.29 -8.76
C GLY A 100 5.85 4.72 -8.27
N GLU A 101 5.40 5.72 -9.02
CA GLU A 101 5.44 7.12 -8.57
C GLU A 101 4.41 7.45 -7.47
N GLY A 102 3.70 6.45 -6.96
CA GLY A 102 2.73 6.62 -5.88
C GLY A 102 3.39 6.63 -4.51
N ASP A 103 3.41 7.79 -3.86
CA ASP A 103 4.04 7.98 -2.56
C ASP A 103 3.27 7.29 -1.44
N ASP A 104 3.99 6.61 -0.54
CA ASP A 104 3.40 6.20 0.73
C ASP A 104 3.36 7.37 1.72
N MET A 105 2.27 7.43 2.48
CA MET A 105 2.02 8.48 3.46
C MET A 105 1.54 7.87 4.76
N ILE A 106 2.27 8.13 5.85
CA ILE A 106 1.95 7.61 7.17
C ILE A 106 1.70 8.78 8.12
N PHE A 107 0.43 8.97 8.49
CA PHE A 107 -0.01 9.99 9.43
C PHE A 107 -0.07 9.41 10.84
N ILE A 108 0.66 10.01 11.78
CA ILE A 108 0.76 9.56 13.17
C ILE A 108 0.03 10.55 14.07
N ASP A 109 -0.82 10.03 14.96
CA ASP A 109 -1.49 10.79 16.04
C ASP A 109 -2.28 12.02 15.59
N GLY A 110 -2.77 12.00 14.33
CA GLY A 110 -3.56 13.09 13.76
C GLY A 110 -2.74 14.27 13.26
N GLU A 111 -1.47 14.06 12.93
CA GLU A 111 -0.64 15.10 12.33
C GLU A 111 -1.25 15.65 11.03
N PRO A 112 -1.00 16.93 10.71
CA PRO A 112 -1.50 17.54 9.48
C PRO A 112 -0.67 17.13 8.25
N TRP A 113 -1.16 17.46 7.08
CA TRP A 113 -0.40 17.42 5.83
C TRP A 113 0.78 18.44 5.84
N PRO A 114 1.97 18.10 5.33
CA PRO A 114 2.40 16.74 4.97
C PRO A 114 2.70 15.90 6.21
N PRO A 115 2.54 14.57 6.15
CA PRO A 115 2.92 13.72 7.27
C PRO A 115 4.43 13.72 7.49
N SER A 116 4.86 13.37 8.70
CA SER A 116 6.28 13.26 9.03
C SER A 116 6.98 12.09 8.32
N LEU A 117 6.22 11.06 7.97
CA LEU A 117 6.67 9.93 7.15
C LEU A 117 5.98 9.99 5.79
N HIS A 118 6.71 10.43 4.79
CA HIS A 118 6.25 10.60 3.41
C HIS A 118 7.31 10.04 2.48
N GLY A 119 6.96 9.02 1.74
CA GLY A 119 7.82 8.36 0.77
C GLY A 119 7.95 9.14 -0.53
N THR A 120 8.60 8.52 -1.49
CA THR A 120 8.94 9.07 -2.80
C THR A 120 8.50 8.18 -3.96
N GLY A 121 7.73 7.14 -3.66
CA GLY A 121 7.21 6.22 -4.64
C GLY A 121 6.99 4.81 -4.08
N THR A 122 6.10 4.07 -4.71
CA THR A 122 5.81 2.67 -4.35
C THR A 122 7.04 1.77 -4.52
N GLU A 123 7.90 2.03 -5.50
CA GLU A 123 9.15 1.29 -5.69
C GLU A 123 10.12 1.53 -4.53
N ASP A 124 10.18 2.75 -4.01
CA ASP A 124 11.02 3.08 -2.85
C ASP A 124 10.44 2.47 -1.57
N TRP A 125 9.12 2.46 -1.44
CA TRP A 125 8.47 1.74 -0.35
C TRP A 125 8.82 0.25 -0.36
N CYS A 126 8.85 -0.39 -1.51
CA CYS A 126 9.24 -1.80 -1.63
C CYS A 126 10.75 -2.03 -1.76
N ASN A 127 11.56 -0.98 -1.58
CA ASN A 127 13.03 -1.02 -1.54
C ASN A 127 13.69 -1.56 -2.83
N THR A 128 13.15 -1.21 -3.99
CA THR A 128 13.65 -1.74 -5.27
C THR A 128 14.30 -0.70 -6.17
N ALA A 129 14.16 0.58 -5.93
CA ALA A 129 14.55 1.66 -6.84
C ALA A 129 14.27 1.30 -8.34
N PHE A 130 13.64 2.13 -9.12
CA PHE A 130 13.25 1.85 -10.51
C PHE A 130 12.27 0.66 -10.72
N GLY A 131 11.70 0.14 -9.63
CA GLY A 131 10.65 -0.85 -9.64
C GLY A 131 11.10 -2.31 -9.72
N PRO A 132 10.16 -3.23 -9.51
CA PRO A 132 10.42 -4.65 -9.54
C PRO A 132 10.94 -5.10 -10.91
N SER A 133 11.92 -5.98 -10.89
CA SER A 133 12.49 -6.60 -12.09
C SER A 133 12.54 -8.13 -11.99
N GLU A 134 12.45 -8.65 -10.79
CA GLU A 134 12.48 -10.08 -10.48
C GLU A 134 11.86 -10.37 -9.12
N GLU A 135 11.49 -11.61 -8.89
CA GLU A 135 11.04 -12.09 -7.59
C GLU A 135 12.23 -12.32 -6.67
N TYR A 136 12.10 -11.86 -5.43
CA TYR A 136 13.09 -12.13 -4.37
C TYR A 136 12.45 -12.05 -2.99
N THR A 137 13.10 -12.66 -2.00
CA THR A 137 12.70 -12.58 -0.60
C THR A 137 13.87 -12.20 0.29
N ALA A 138 13.62 -11.26 1.19
CA ALA A 138 14.54 -10.85 2.25
C ALA A 138 13.76 -10.81 3.58
N PRO A 139 14.43 -10.70 4.76
CA PRO A 139 13.72 -10.73 6.04
C PRO A 139 12.62 -9.68 6.19
N TYR A 140 12.80 -8.48 5.66
CA TYR A 140 11.89 -7.35 5.91
C TYR A 140 11.26 -6.75 4.65
N HIS A 141 11.64 -7.18 3.47
CA HIS A 141 11.05 -6.75 2.21
C HIS A 141 11.24 -7.81 1.13
N GLY A 142 10.41 -7.77 0.12
CA GLY A 142 10.53 -8.68 -1.01
C GLY A 142 9.41 -8.51 -2.01
N ILE A 143 9.57 -9.17 -3.14
CA ILE A 143 8.61 -9.26 -4.24
C ILE A 143 8.29 -10.72 -4.44
N LEU A 144 7.10 -11.15 -4.03
CA LEU A 144 6.68 -12.55 -4.05
C LEU A 144 6.08 -12.96 -5.40
N LEU A 145 5.58 -12.00 -6.14
CA LEU A 145 5.02 -12.19 -7.46
C LEU A 145 5.39 -10.99 -8.34
N TYR A 146 5.94 -11.29 -9.49
CA TYR A 146 6.24 -10.32 -10.53
C TYR A 146 5.79 -10.86 -11.87
N SER A 147 4.68 -10.34 -12.41
CA SER A 147 4.12 -10.76 -13.70
C SER A 147 4.63 -9.95 -14.89
N GLY A 148 5.56 -9.03 -14.68
CA GLY A 148 6.12 -8.22 -15.75
C GLY A 148 6.92 -9.02 -16.76
N SER A 149 7.06 -8.46 -17.97
CA SER A 149 7.85 -9.01 -19.07
C SER A 149 8.72 -7.91 -19.69
N PRO A 150 9.72 -8.24 -20.51
CA PRO A 150 10.54 -7.24 -21.20
C PRO A 150 9.72 -6.21 -21.99
N ASP A 151 8.58 -6.62 -22.57
CA ASP A 151 7.72 -5.74 -23.36
C ASP A 151 6.67 -5.00 -22.54
N CYS A 152 6.31 -5.54 -21.37
CA CYS A 152 5.31 -4.98 -20.46
C CYS A 152 5.78 -5.10 -19.00
N LYS A 153 6.79 -4.35 -18.65
CA LYS A 153 7.53 -4.46 -17.39
C LYS A 153 6.65 -4.29 -16.15
N TRP A 154 5.66 -3.41 -16.22
CA TRP A 154 4.83 -3.03 -15.07
C TRP A 154 3.44 -3.67 -15.08
N TRP A 155 3.14 -4.48 -16.07
CA TRP A 155 1.80 -5.02 -16.29
C TRP A 155 1.44 -6.15 -15.34
N ARG A 156 0.13 -6.27 -15.08
CA ARG A 156 -0.48 -7.32 -14.26
C ARG A 156 -0.03 -7.27 -12.80
N GLN A 157 0.19 -8.44 -12.23
CA GLN A 157 0.25 -8.65 -10.79
C GLN A 157 1.65 -8.43 -10.24
N GLN A 158 1.70 -7.63 -9.19
CA GLN A 158 2.86 -7.43 -8.34
C GLN A 158 2.44 -7.71 -6.91
N SER A 159 3.16 -8.57 -6.20
CA SER A 159 2.92 -8.87 -4.78
C SER A 159 4.18 -8.55 -3.99
N ILE A 160 4.08 -7.56 -3.12
CA ILE A 160 5.21 -6.91 -2.49
C ILE A 160 4.98 -6.88 -0.98
N TYR A 161 6.02 -7.02 -0.17
CA TYR A 161 5.91 -6.80 1.27
C TYR A 161 7.03 -5.92 1.80
N ARG A 162 6.70 -5.17 2.85
CA ARG A 162 7.65 -4.44 3.67
C ARG A 162 7.25 -4.54 5.13
N TYR A 163 8.20 -4.97 5.97
CA TYR A 163 8.02 -5.11 7.41
C TYR A 163 8.96 -4.19 8.16
N HIS A 164 8.42 -3.51 9.16
CA HIS A 164 9.12 -2.63 10.10
C HIS A 164 9.29 -3.37 11.43
N ILE A 165 10.11 -4.41 11.48
CA ILE A 165 10.27 -5.26 12.67
C ILE A 165 11.32 -4.68 13.60
N GLU A 166 12.50 -4.37 13.08
CA GLU A 166 13.59 -3.76 13.85
C GLU A 166 13.30 -2.28 14.16
N ASP A 167 12.48 -1.66 13.34
CA ASP A 167 12.19 -0.22 13.36
C ASP A 167 10.68 0.02 13.21
N PRO A 168 9.87 -0.46 14.19
CA PRO A 168 8.42 -0.37 14.11
C PRO A 168 7.94 1.07 14.25
N ILE A 169 6.89 1.41 13.48
CA ILE A 169 6.31 2.75 13.51
C ILE A 169 5.34 2.85 14.67
N ARG A 170 5.67 3.68 15.65
CA ARG A 170 4.91 3.85 16.89
C ARG A 170 3.89 4.96 16.77
N PHE A 171 2.72 4.74 17.34
CA PHE A 171 1.67 5.74 17.49
C PHE A 171 1.01 5.62 18.86
N ARG A 172 0.44 6.72 19.38
CA ARG A 172 -0.20 6.75 20.70
C ARG A 172 -1.70 6.99 20.68
N LYS A 173 -2.22 7.54 19.58
CA LYS A 173 -3.64 7.86 19.42
C LYS A 173 -4.22 7.23 18.18
N SER A 174 -3.52 7.35 17.07
CA SER A 174 -3.99 6.84 15.78
C SER A 174 -2.86 6.74 14.78
N ILE A 175 -3.05 5.88 13.81
CA ILE A 175 -2.22 5.80 12.62
C ILE A 175 -3.12 5.68 11.38
N HIS A 176 -2.74 6.39 10.31
CA HIS A 176 -3.31 6.20 8.98
C HIS A 176 -2.16 5.99 8.00
N VAL A 177 -2.11 4.80 7.41
CA VAL A 177 -1.13 4.42 6.38
C VAL A 177 -1.83 4.34 5.05
N SER A 178 -1.36 5.08 4.09
CA SER A 178 -1.92 5.11 2.74
C SER A 178 -0.82 5.15 1.69
N ILE A 179 -1.17 4.83 0.45
CA ILE A 179 -0.27 4.90 -0.69
C ILE A 179 -1.04 5.42 -1.91
N GLU A 180 -0.40 6.25 -2.69
CA GLU A 180 -0.95 6.68 -3.97
C GLU A 180 -0.94 5.52 -4.97
N HIS A 181 -1.86 5.54 -5.91
CA HIS A 181 -1.92 4.56 -7.01
C HIS A 181 -1.47 5.19 -8.34
N GLY A 182 -0.16 5.18 -8.55
CA GLY A 182 0.55 6.02 -9.51
C GLY A 182 0.67 7.45 -8.99
N HIS A 183 1.41 8.29 -9.67
CA HIS A 183 1.63 9.68 -9.26
C HIS A 183 0.31 10.41 -8.99
N ALA A 184 0.17 10.94 -7.78
CA ALA A 184 -1.00 11.71 -7.33
C ALA A 184 -2.35 10.99 -7.59
N ASN A 185 -2.39 9.66 -7.46
CA ASN A 185 -3.58 8.83 -7.65
C ASN A 185 -4.15 8.83 -9.08
N LYS A 186 -3.33 9.03 -10.10
CA LYS A 186 -3.84 9.08 -11.47
C LYS A 186 -4.42 7.76 -11.99
N LEU A 187 -3.93 6.61 -11.51
CA LEU A 187 -4.28 5.30 -12.02
C LEU A 187 -5.46 4.68 -11.26
N ALA A 188 -6.29 3.93 -11.98
CA ALA A 188 -7.36 3.13 -11.41
C ALA A 188 -7.08 1.64 -11.65
N ASN A 189 -6.53 0.97 -10.65
CA ASN A 189 -6.14 -0.44 -10.68
C ASN A 189 -6.70 -1.20 -9.48
N ASP A 190 -6.46 -2.49 -9.43
CA ASP A 190 -6.84 -3.33 -8.31
C ASP A 190 -5.71 -3.34 -7.27
N TYR A 191 -5.98 -2.76 -6.12
CA TYR A 191 -5.08 -2.73 -4.98
C TYR A 191 -5.67 -3.53 -3.83
N SER A 192 -4.89 -4.44 -3.26
CA SER A 192 -5.23 -5.07 -1.98
C SER A 192 -4.04 -5.10 -1.05
N SER A 193 -4.30 -5.12 0.25
CA SER A 193 -3.22 -5.15 1.24
C SER A 193 -3.62 -5.89 2.51
N THR A 194 -2.59 -6.38 3.21
CA THR A 194 -2.71 -6.92 4.56
C THR A 194 -1.72 -6.21 5.46
N ALA A 195 -2.22 -5.39 6.37
CA ALA A 195 -1.41 -4.67 7.34
C ALA A 195 -1.32 -5.43 8.67
N TYR A 196 -0.15 -5.36 9.30
CA TYR A 196 0.16 -6.02 10.56
C TYR A 196 0.53 -4.98 11.62
N TYR A 197 -0.12 -5.05 12.78
CA TYR A 197 0.11 -4.08 13.84
C TYR A 197 -0.23 -4.67 15.22
N TYR A 198 0.25 -4.00 16.27
CA TYR A 198 -0.10 -4.30 17.64
C TYR A 198 -0.76 -3.10 18.30
N LEU A 199 -1.71 -3.35 19.19
CA LEU A 199 -2.30 -2.33 20.06
C LEU A 199 -2.09 -2.71 21.53
N ALA A 200 -1.96 -1.72 22.39
CA ALA A 200 -1.85 -1.91 23.86
C ALA A 200 -3.13 -2.53 24.44
N GLU A 201 -4.29 -2.23 23.85
CA GLU A 201 -5.59 -2.77 24.22
C GLU A 201 -6.22 -3.51 23.04
N PRO A 202 -7.04 -4.56 23.28
CA PRO A 202 -7.72 -5.24 22.21
C PRO A 202 -8.75 -4.30 21.58
N ALA A 203 -8.65 -4.09 20.28
CA ALA A 203 -9.66 -3.33 19.53
C ALA A 203 -10.68 -4.28 18.91
N ALA A 204 -11.90 -3.81 18.74
CA ALA A 204 -12.85 -4.44 17.84
C ALA A 204 -12.23 -4.47 16.43
N GLY A 205 -12.49 -5.53 15.68
CA GLY A 205 -11.91 -5.74 14.35
C GLY A 205 -12.03 -4.52 13.45
N GLY A 206 -11.14 -4.43 12.46
CA GLY A 206 -11.13 -3.38 11.45
C GLY A 206 -12.46 -3.28 10.65
N PRO A 207 -12.48 -2.54 9.56
CA PRO A 207 -13.67 -2.41 8.72
C PRO A 207 -14.19 -3.79 8.30
N PRO A 208 -15.51 -3.95 8.13
CA PRO A 208 -16.06 -5.22 7.69
C PRO A 208 -15.46 -5.62 6.35
N LEU A 209 -15.20 -6.91 6.18
CA LEU A 209 -14.74 -7.43 4.89
C LEU A 209 -15.78 -7.15 3.81
N PRO A 210 -15.37 -6.75 2.60
CA PRO A 210 -16.27 -6.64 1.46
C PRO A 210 -17.01 -7.97 1.19
N PRO A 211 -18.14 -7.95 0.46
CA PRO A 211 -18.79 -9.16 -0.02
C PRO A 211 -17.83 -10.13 -0.70
N VAL A 212 -18.14 -11.42 -0.68
CA VAL A 212 -17.25 -12.48 -1.20
C VAL A 212 -16.85 -12.20 -2.64
N GLU A 213 -17.80 -11.75 -3.47
CA GLU A 213 -17.61 -11.47 -4.89
C GLU A 213 -16.55 -10.39 -5.15
N GLN A 214 -16.42 -9.44 -4.22
CA GLN A 214 -15.42 -8.36 -4.29
C GLN A 214 -14.06 -8.78 -3.75
N ARG A 215 -13.95 -9.98 -3.17
CA ARG A 215 -12.69 -10.54 -2.64
C ARG A 215 -12.07 -11.59 -3.56
N LEU A 216 -12.80 -12.03 -4.58
CA LEU A 216 -12.30 -13.01 -5.54
C LEU A 216 -11.25 -12.37 -6.47
N PRO A 217 -10.25 -13.14 -6.91
CA PRO A 217 -9.35 -12.70 -7.97
C PRO A 217 -10.13 -12.25 -9.20
N ARG A 218 -9.59 -11.31 -9.94
CA ARG A 218 -10.13 -10.97 -11.26
C ARG A 218 -9.94 -12.18 -12.22
N PRO A 219 -10.87 -12.38 -13.14
CA PRO A 219 -10.75 -13.43 -14.15
C PRO A 219 -9.51 -13.26 -15.05
#